data_8f5a77bf2628fbadc069230bad73b4f0
#
_entry.id   8f5a77bf2628fbadc069230bad73b4f0
#
_cell.length_a   1.000
_cell.length_b   1.000
_cell.length_c   1.000
_cell.angle_alpha   90.00
_cell.angle_beta   90.00
_cell.angle_gamma   90.00
#
_symmetry.space_group_name_H-M   'P 1'
#
loop_
_entity.id
_entity.type
_entity.pdbx_description
1 polymer ?
#
loop_
_entity_poly.entity_id
_entity_poly.type
_entity_poly.pdbx_seq_one_letter_code
_entity_poly.pdbx_strand_id
1 'polypeptide(L)'
;MQTSLSANRILAGAIACVTSALNLFATMCSDGIDDFLRRLKESPPGAVFNPWWQVDKENDADRNAPAIRRRHLRAYLRKRLGSVKLVVIGEALGYRGGHFSGIPMTSERILLGKKKNDGIKPEHVFSSIKATRTSNCEECPDGFSEPTATIVWGSLLRLGREPQEFVLWNAFPWHSFNPRRGMLSNRMPTQKERSAGMSALKTFLNLFPCDKIVALGNVAASQLKELNVEFHRVRHPASGGAKLFRQQIKKVMNDLC
;
A
#
# COMPACT_ATOMS: atom_id res chain seq x y z
N MET A 1 25.89 50.72 5.54
CA MET A 1 26.04 49.55 4.60
C MET A 1 26.40 48.20 5.27
N GLN A 2 26.54 48.12 6.59
CA GLN A 2 26.93 46.85 7.29
C GLN A 2 25.78 45.99 7.78
N THR A 3 24.53 46.47 7.81
CA THR A 3 23.36 45.70 8.34
C THR A 3 22.75 44.70 7.36
N SER A 4 22.98 44.86 6.04
CA SER A 4 22.41 43.98 5.01
C SER A 4 23.19 42.65 4.86
N LEU A 5 24.48 42.61 5.15
CA LEU A 5 25.33 41.42 5.02
C LEU A 5 25.10 40.39 6.16
N SER A 6 24.72 40.87 7.35
CA SER A 6 24.45 39.96 8.49
C SER A 6 23.12 39.21 8.36
N ALA A 7 22.08 39.88 7.87
CA ALA A 7 20.76 39.26 7.65
C ALA A 7 20.81 38.17 6.58
N ASN A 8 21.54 38.38 5.48
CA ASN A 8 21.70 37.38 4.43
C ASN A 8 22.50 36.12 4.88
N ARG A 9 23.48 36.30 5.77
CA ARG A 9 24.22 35.15 6.35
C ARG A 9 23.37 34.34 7.33
N ILE A 10 22.54 34.98 8.13
CA ILE A 10 21.62 34.28 9.05
C ILE A 10 20.56 33.52 8.27
N LEU A 11 20.00 34.13 7.22
CA LEU A 11 19.01 33.49 6.36
C LEU A 11 19.61 32.28 5.60
N ALA A 12 20.81 32.40 5.04
CA ALA A 12 21.52 31.33 4.39
C ALA A 12 21.85 30.17 5.34
N GLY A 13 22.27 30.47 6.57
CA GLY A 13 22.51 29.46 7.61
C GLY A 13 21.23 28.72 8.05
N ALA A 14 20.11 29.44 8.20
CA ALA A 14 18.83 28.84 8.52
C ALA A 14 18.31 27.93 7.39
N ILE A 15 18.43 28.38 6.14
CA ILE A 15 18.04 27.55 4.96
C ILE A 15 18.93 26.30 4.87
N ALA A 16 20.25 26.41 5.07
CA ALA A 16 21.16 25.28 5.05
C ALA A 16 20.86 24.28 6.18
N CYS A 17 20.52 24.74 7.38
CA CYS A 17 20.16 23.90 8.52
C CYS A 17 18.84 23.16 8.26
N VAL A 18 17.81 23.84 7.74
CA VAL A 18 16.52 23.23 7.37
C VAL A 18 16.70 22.20 6.24
N THR A 19 17.51 22.50 5.23
CA THR A 19 17.80 21.59 4.12
C THR A 19 18.55 20.35 4.62
N SER A 20 19.50 20.50 5.52
CA SER A 20 20.25 19.40 6.14
C SER A 20 19.34 18.51 6.99
N ALA A 21 18.45 19.10 7.80
CA ALA A 21 17.48 18.37 8.61
C ALA A 21 16.46 17.61 7.73
N LEU A 22 15.97 18.22 6.66
CA LEU A 22 15.08 17.57 5.69
C LEU A 22 15.77 16.41 4.96
N ASN A 23 17.04 16.56 4.57
CA ASN A 23 17.82 15.51 3.94
C ASN A 23 18.08 14.35 4.91
N LEU A 24 18.41 14.63 6.17
CA LEU A 24 18.61 13.61 7.20
C LEU A 24 17.32 12.86 7.48
N PHE A 25 16.18 13.57 7.61
CA PHE A 25 14.87 12.97 7.77
C PHE A 25 14.49 12.10 6.56
N ALA A 26 14.69 12.56 5.34
CA ALA A 26 14.44 11.80 4.12
C ALA A 26 15.30 10.54 4.03
N THR A 27 16.57 10.60 4.45
CA THR A 27 17.50 9.46 4.50
C THR A 27 17.05 8.44 5.55
N MET A 28 16.76 8.85 6.77
CA MET A 28 16.27 7.98 7.84
C MET A 28 14.94 7.29 7.45
N CYS A 29 14.03 8.02 6.81
CA CYS A 29 12.77 7.48 6.33
C CYS A 29 12.96 6.50 5.15
N SER A 30 13.93 6.76 4.26
CA SER A 30 14.29 5.84 3.18
C SER A 30 14.83 4.52 3.73
N ASP A 31 15.70 4.58 4.73
CA ASP A 31 16.26 3.41 5.42
C ASP A 31 15.17 2.61 6.13
N GLY A 32 14.17 3.28 6.70
CA GLY A 32 13.00 2.65 7.32
C GLY A 32 12.15 1.85 6.33
N ILE A 33 11.95 2.35 5.09
CA ILE A 33 11.23 1.58 4.05
C ILE A 33 12.04 0.35 3.62
N ASP A 34 13.34 0.49 3.44
CA ASP A 34 14.18 -0.62 3.01
C ASP A 34 14.31 -1.69 4.10
N ASP A 35 14.34 -1.29 5.37
CA ASP A 35 14.23 -2.22 6.51
C ASP A 35 12.87 -2.92 6.53
N PHE A 36 11.80 -2.18 6.37
CA PHE A 36 10.46 -2.74 6.28
C PHE A 36 10.34 -3.77 5.16
N LEU A 37 10.83 -3.45 3.95
CA LEU A 37 10.86 -4.40 2.85
C LEU A 37 11.66 -5.67 3.18
N ARG A 38 12.81 -5.56 3.86
CA ARG A 38 13.58 -6.73 4.31
C ARG A 38 12.78 -7.61 5.25
N ARG A 39 12.04 -7.03 6.21
CA ARG A 39 11.19 -7.79 7.15
C ARG A 39 10.07 -8.55 6.45
N LEU A 40 9.55 -8.07 5.32
CA LEU A 40 8.55 -8.80 4.53
C LEU A 40 9.08 -10.10 3.91
N LYS A 41 10.40 -10.38 3.98
CA LYS A 41 10.98 -11.63 3.50
C LYS A 41 10.48 -12.84 4.29
N GLU A 42 10.28 -12.67 5.58
CA GLU A 42 9.91 -13.73 6.50
C GLU A 42 8.38 -13.96 6.49
N SER A 43 7.87 -14.61 5.43
CA SER A 43 6.48 -15.06 5.38
C SER A 43 6.29 -16.39 6.11
N PRO A 44 5.10 -16.64 6.73
CA PRO A 44 4.82 -17.93 7.36
C PRO A 44 4.81 -19.05 6.30
N PRO A 45 5.18 -20.28 6.70
CA PRO A 45 5.15 -21.44 5.79
C PRO A 45 3.71 -21.85 5.45
N GLY A 46 3.56 -22.72 4.43
CA GLY A 46 2.30 -23.29 4.01
C GLY A 46 1.74 -22.64 2.75
N ALA A 47 0.40 -22.58 2.65
CA ALA A 47 -0.28 -22.01 1.48
C ALA A 47 -0.30 -20.47 1.52
N VAL A 48 0.88 -19.89 1.61
CA VAL A 48 1.15 -18.45 1.62
C VAL A 48 2.22 -18.14 0.58
N PHE A 49 1.90 -17.22 -0.31
CA PHE A 49 2.82 -16.73 -1.33
C PHE A 49 3.35 -15.35 -0.95
N ASN A 50 4.65 -15.18 -1.03
CA ASN A 50 5.33 -13.91 -0.80
C ASN A 50 5.67 -13.24 -2.13
N PRO A 51 4.87 -12.28 -2.62
CA PRO A 51 5.05 -11.72 -3.95
C PRO A 51 6.37 -10.95 -4.11
N TRP A 52 6.98 -10.53 -3.02
CA TRP A 52 8.20 -9.75 -3.05
C TRP A 52 9.48 -10.60 -3.06
N TRP A 53 9.38 -11.90 -2.70
CA TRP A 53 10.56 -12.77 -2.56
C TRP A 53 10.41 -14.12 -3.27
N GLN A 54 9.20 -14.47 -3.72
CA GLN A 54 8.93 -15.72 -4.42
C GLN A 54 8.47 -15.46 -5.85
N VAL A 55 8.81 -16.38 -6.75
CA VAL A 55 8.33 -16.42 -8.13
C VAL A 55 7.14 -17.36 -8.19
N ASP A 56 6.04 -16.89 -8.76
CA ASP A 56 4.94 -17.75 -9.20
C ASP A 56 5.31 -18.32 -10.58
N LYS A 57 5.80 -19.56 -10.58
CA LYS A 57 6.37 -20.19 -11.78
C LYS A 57 5.37 -20.38 -12.92
N GLU A 58 4.08 -20.40 -12.60
CA GLU A 58 3.00 -20.61 -13.56
C GLU A 58 2.47 -19.28 -14.12
N ASN A 59 2.41 -18.25 -13.28
CA ASN A 59 1.68 -17.03 -13.61
C ASN A 59 2.55 -15.78 -13.75
N ASP A 60 3.81 -15.79 -13.27
CA ASP A 60 4.74 -14.67 -13.47
C ASP A 60 5.30 -14.69 -14.91
N ALA A 61 5.54 -13.50 -15.46
CA ALA A 61 6.14 -13.33 -16.78
C ALA A 61 7.59 -13.86 -16.82
N ASP A 62 8.32 -13.66 -15.74
CA ASP A 62 9.71 -14.13 -15.60
C ASP A 62 10.17 -14.16 -14.13
N ARG A 63 11.41 -14.63 -13.94
CA ARG A 63 12.06 -14.75 -12.61
C ARG A 63 12.34 -13.40 -11.93
N ASN A 64 12.24 -12.27 -12.63
CA ASN A 64 12.50 -10.93 -12.09
C ASN A 64 11.25 -10.33 -11.42
N ALA A 65 10.08 -10.96 -11.55
CA ALA A 65 8.81 -10.47 -11.02
C ALA A 65 8.90 -10.05 -9.52
N PRO A 66 9.52 -10.80 -8.60
CA PRO A 66 9.64 -10.35 -7.22
C PRO A 66 10.46 -9.06 -7.05
N ALA A 67 11.53 -8.89 -7.84
CA ALA A 67 12.34 -7.68 -7.81
C ALA A 67 11.57 -6.46 -8.33
N ILE A 68 10.77 -6.64 -9.36
CA ILE A 68 9.87 -5.61 -9.91
C ILE A 68 8.85 -5.21 -8.84
N ARG A 69 8.20 -6.17 -8.17
CA ARG A 69 7.21 -5.92 -7.11
C ARG A 69 7.82 -5.18 -5.91
N ARG A 70 9.05 -5.51 -5.49
CA ARG A 70 9.77 -4.74 -4.46
C ARG A 70 10.05 -3.32 -4.90
N ARG A 71 10.43 -3.10 -6.16
CA ARG A 71 10.63 -1.75 -6.72
C ARG A 71 9.32 -0.94 -6.75
N HIS A 72 8.21 -1.56 -7.15
CA HIS A 72 6.88 -0.94 -7.12
C HIS A 72 6.48 -0.55 -5.69
N LEU A 73 6.57 -1.48 -4.74
CA LEU A 73 6.23 -1.21 -3.35
C LEU A 73 7.09 -0.09 -2.76
N ARG A 74 8.40 -0.13 -3.00
CA ARG A 74 9.33 0.94 -2.56
C ARG A 74 8.91 2.30 -3.11
N ALA A 75 8.64 2.42 -4.39
CA ALA A 75 8.23 3.68 -5.02
C ALA A 75 6.87 4.16 -4.48
N TYR A 76 5.92 3.24 -4.28
CA TYR A 76 4.61 3.51 -3.70
C TYR A 76 4.69 4.06 -2.28
N LEU A 77 5.49 3.44 -1.42
CA LEU A 77 5.67 3.86 -0.03
C LEU A 77 6.44 5.19 0.06
N ARG A 78 7.52 5.34 -0.71
CA ARG A 78 8.32 6.59 -0.74
C ARG A 78 7.49 7.82 -1.14
N LYS A 79 6.58 7.68 -2.09
CA LYS A 79 5.68 8.77 -2.51
C LYS A 79 4.80 9.29 -1.35
N ARG A 80 4.56 8.48 -0.33
CA ARG A 80 3.62 8.72 0.76
C ARG A 80 4.26 9.11 2.09
N LEU A 81 5.57 8.93 2.21
CA LEU A 81 6.28 9.28 3.43
C LEU A 81 6.06 10.76 3.81
N GLY A 82 5.69 10.98 5.08
CA GLY A 82 5.49 12.31 5.63
C GLY A 82 4.23 13.05 5.16
N SER A 83 3.39 12.43 4.30
CA SER A 83 2.19 13.08 3.73
C SER A 83 0.89 12.37 4.07
N VAL A 84 0.95 11.19 4.71
CA VAL A 84 -0.22 10.34 4.95
C VAL A 84 -1.09 10.93 6.05
N LYS A 85 -2.37 11.13 5.74
CA LYS A 85 -3.43 11.50 6.69
C LYS A 85 -4.37 10.32 6.97
N LEU A 86 -4.42 9.36 6.05
CA LEU A 86 -5.30 8.21 6.11
C LEU A 86 -4.56 6.91 5.82
N VAL A 87 -4.62 5.95 6.74
CA VAL A 87 -4.21 4.57 6.50
C VAL A 87 -5.45 3.70 6.31
N VAL A 88 -5.48 2.92 5.24
CA VAL A 88 -6.56 1.95 4.98
C VAL A 88 -6.00 0.54 5.03
N ILE A 89 -6.50 -0.26 5.96
CA ILE A 89 -6.03 -1.63 6.19
C ILE A 89 -7.08 -2.62 5.69
N GLY A 90 -6.70 -3.40 4.65
CA GLY A 90 -7.46 -4.55 4.18
C GLY A 90 -7.08 -5.85 4.91
N GLU A 91 -7.63 -6.99 4.46
CA GLU A 91 -7.40 -8.29 5.09
C GLU A 91 -6.04 -8.88 4.69
N ALA A 92 -5.86 -9.23 3.44
CA ALA A 92 -4.69 -9.89 2.87
C ALA A 92 -4.49 -9.51 1.41
N LEU A 93 -3.32 -9.77 0.85
CA LEU A 93 -3.12 -9.63 -0.60
C LEU A 93 -4.00 -10.60 -1.38
N GLY A 94 -4.65 -10.08 -2.41
CA GLY A 94 -5.41 -10.90 -3.35
C GLY A 94 -4.61 -11.25 -4.61
N TYR A 95 -4.92 -12.41 -5.22
CA TYR A 95 -4.27 -12.82 -6.46
C TYR A 95 -4.51 -11.86 -7.63
N ARG A 96 -5.64 -11.15 -7.65
CA ARG A 96 -5.96 -10.16 -8.68
C ARG A 96 -5.33 -8.79 -8.45
N GLY A 97 -4.70 -8.57 -7.31
CA GLY A 97 -4.12 -7.30 -6.90
C GLY A 97 -2.66 -7.38 -6.56
N GLY A 98 -2.35 -7.31 -5.26
CA GLY A 98 -0.99 -7.24 -4.76
C GLY A 98 -0.10 -8.43 -5.08
N HIS A 99 -0.66 -9.60 -5.42
CA HIS A 99 0.11 -10.74 -5.91
C HIS A 99 1.00 -10.33 -7.10
N PHE A 100 0.43 -9.63 -8.10
CA PHE A 100 1.18 -9.22 -9.29
C PHE A 100 1.68 -7.78 -9.22
N SER A 101 0.92 -6.84 -8.68
CA SER A 101 1.37 -5.45 -8.56
C SER A 101 2.48 -5.23 -7.54
N GLY A 102 2.54 -6.08 -6.50
CA GLY A 102 3.34 -5.90 -5.31
C GLY A 102 2.80 -4.84 -4.34
N ILE A 103 1.62 -4.27 -4.60
CA ILE A 103 1.03 -3.18 -3.80
C ILE A 103 -0.36 -3.60 -3.33
N PRO A 104 -0.65 -3.58 -2.02
CA PRO A 104 -1.96 -3.91 -1.47
C PRO A 104 -3.09 -3.09 -2.09
N MET A 105 -4.22 -3.74 -2.34
CA MET A 105 -5.41 -3.12 -2.93
C MET A 105 -5.10 -2.28 -4.19
N THR A 106 -4.15 -2.75 -4.99
CA THR A 106 -3.75 -2.10 -6.25
C THR A 106 -3.51 -3.18 -7.30
N SER A 107 -4.25 -3.15 -8.40
CA SER A 107 -4.13 -4.15 -9.47
C SER A 107 -3.13 -3.74 -10.54
N GLU A 108 -2.62 -4.71 -11.32
CA GLU A 108 -1.79 -4.41 -12.48
C GLU A 108 -2.47 -3.49 -13.48
N ARG A 109 -3.79 -3.65 -13.71
CA ARG A 109 -4.52 -2.74 -14.62
C ARG A 109 -4.46 -1.29 -14.18
N ILE A 110 -4.38 -1.01 -12.89
CA ILE A 110 -4.13 0.36 -12.40
C ILE A 110 -2.73 0.81 -12.82
N LEU A 111 -1.71 -0.01 -12.53
CA LEU A 111 -0.31 0.32 -12.86
C LEU A 111 -0.06 0.49 -14.35
N LEU A 112 -0.73 -0.31 -15.18
CA LEU A 112 -0.61 -0.30 -16.64
C LEU A 112 -1.52 0.76 -17.31
N GLY A 113 -2.20 1.61 -16.54
CA GLY A 113 -3.05 2.69 -17.07
C GLY A 113 -4.37 2.24 -17.68
N LYS A 114 -4.80 1.00 -17.45
CA LYS A 114 -6.05 0.42 -17.96
C LYS A 114 -7.29 0.79 -17.10
N LYS A 115 -7.11 1.69 -16.11
CA LYS A 115 -8.16 2.18 -15.20
C LYS A 115 -8.35 3.69 -15.27
N LYS A 116 -7.86 4.35 -16.32
CA LYS A 116 -8.02 5.79 -16.54
C LYS A 116 -9.48 6.21 -16.64
N ASN A 117 -10.32 5.40 -17.27
CA ASN A 117 -11.76 5.65 -17.39
C ASN A 117 -12.49 5.57 -16.03
N ASP A 118 -11.93 4.86 -15.04
CA ASP A 118 -12.41 4.86 -13.66
C ASP A 118 -11.86 6.06 -12.85
N GLY A 119 -11.11 6.98 -13.48
CA GLY A 119 -10.45 8.12 -12.84
C GLY A 119 -9.15 7.76 -12.10
N ILE A 120 -8.61 6.55 -12.31
CA ILE A 120 -7.43 6.07 -11.61
C ILE A 120 -6.26 5.97 -12.60
N LYS A 121 -5.22 6.78 -12.37
CA LYS A 121 -4.01 6.86 -13.21
C LYS A 121 -2.83 6.17 -12.53
N PRO A 122 -1.86 5.62 -13.29
CA PRO A 122 -0.63 5.06 -12.72
C PRO A 122 0.12 6.05 -11.82
N GLU A 123 0.12 7.32 -12.20
CA GLU A 123 0.79 8.41 -11.48
C GLU A 123 0.20 8.63 -10.08
N HIS A 124 -1.04 8.24 -9.82
CA HIS A 124 -1.62 8.25 -8.48
C HIS A 124 -0.91 7.23 -7.57
N VAL A 125 -0.43 6.12 -8.11
CA VAL A 125 0.27 5.09 -7.34
C VAL A 125 1.70 5.51 -7.07
N PHE A 126 2.48 5.79 -8.11
CA PHE A 126 3.83 6.36 -8.08
C PHE A 126 4.16 7.01 -9.42
N SER A 127 5.12 7.94 -9.42
CA SER A 127 5.57 8.66 -10.61
C SER A 127 7.10 8.64 -10.78
N SER A 128 7.83 8.20 -9.76
CA SER A 128 9.30 8.16 -9.78
C SER A 128 9.89 7.02 -10.62
N ILE A 129 9.07 6.05 -10.99
CA ILE A 129 9.46 4.91 -11.85
C ILE A 129 8.36 4.60 -12.84
N LYS A 130 8.72 3.95 -13.95
CA LYS A 130 7.76 3.34 -14.88
C LYS A 130 7.26 2.02 -14.28
N ALA A 131 5.95 1.82 -14.28
CA ALA A 131 5.35 0.55 -13.91
C ALA A 131 5.73 -0.54 -14.93
N THR A 132 6.02 -1.72 -14.41
CA THR A 132 6.37 -2.91 -15.21
C THR A 132 5.41 -4.03 -14.87
N ARG A 133 4.92 -4.71 -15.87
CA ARG A 133 4.10 -5.91 -15.71
C ARG A 133 4.91 -7.03 -15.06
N THR A 134 4.26 -7.84 -14.24
CA THR A 134 4.85 -9.04 -13.64
C THR A 134 4.08 -10.31 -13.96
N SER A 135 2.79 -10.22 -14.33
CA SER A 135 2.01 -11.37 -14.74
C SER A 135 2.32 -11.82 -16.17
N ASN A 136 2.16 -13.12 -16.44
CA ASN A 136 2.20 -13.65 -17.79
C ASN A 136 1.06 -13.04 -18.63
N CYS A 137 1.39 -12.56 -19.85
CA CYS A 137 0.42 -11.89 -20.72
C CYS A 137 -0.57 -12.86 -21.38
N GLU A 138 -0.24 -14.12 -21.52
CA GLU A 138 -1.13 -15.13 -22.06
C GLU A 138 -2.35 -15.34 -21.18
N GLU A 139 -2.15 -15.37 -19.85
CA GLU A 139 -3.22 -15.54 -18.87
C GLU A 139 -4.15 -14.32 -18.78
N CYS A 140 -3.61 -13.12 -18.91
CA CYS A 140 -4.38 -11.90 -18.75
C CYS A 140 -3.78 -10.74 -19.57
N PRO A 141 -4.10 -10.62 -20.87
CA PRO A 141 -3.46 -9.66 -21.79
C PRO A 141 -3.39 -8.21 -21.29
N ASP A 142 -4.42 -7.74 -20.60
CA ASP A 142 -4.49 -6.38 -20.01
C ASP A 142 -3.93 -6.26 -18.59
N GLY A 143 -3.40 -7.35 -18.02
CA GLY A 143 -3.04 -7.46 -16.60
C GLY A 143 -4.25 -7.76 -15.71
N PHE A 144 -3.99 -8.25 -14.52
CA PHE A 144 -5.04 -8.61 -13.57
C PHE A 144 -5.79 -7.38 -13.03
N SER A 145 -7.10 -7.53 -12.80
CA SER A 145 -7.99 -6.49 -12.29
C SER A 145 -8.61 -6.89 -10.97
N GLU A 146 -8.40 -6.08 -9.94
CA GLU A 146 -8.99 -6.25 -8.61
C GLU A 146 -10.15 -5.27 -8.43
N PRO A 147 -11.42 -5.73 -8.34
CA PRO A 147 -12.58 -4.84 -8.14
C PRO A 147 -12.48 -4.00 -6.87
N THR A 148 -12.00 -4.59 -5.77
CA THR A 148 -11.79 -3.88 -4.50
C THR A 148 -10.84 -2.69 -4.68
N ALA A 149 -9.73 -2.89 -5.39
CA ALA A 149 -8.77 -1.82 -5.68
C ALA A 149 -9.43 -0.67 -6.44
N THR A 150 -10.18 -0.96 -7.50
CA THR A 150 -10.89 0.05 -8.29
C THR A 150 -11.89 0.84 -7.42
N ILE A 151 -12.62 0.16 -6.53
CA ILE A 151 -13.61 0.81 -5.65
C ILE A 151 -12.90 1.70 -4.61
N VAL A 152 -11.86 1.20 -3.95
CA VAL A 152 -11.15 1.94 -2.89
C VAL A 152 -10.47 3.18 -3.47
N TRP A 153 -9.60 3.01 -4.49
CA TRP A 153 -8.93 4.12 -5.15
C TRP A 153 -9.90 5.14 -5.69
N GLY A 154 -10.87 4.70 -6.50
CA GLY A 154 -11.84 5.60 -7.11
C GLY A 154 -12.73 6.32 -6.10
N SER A 155 -13.00 5.74 -4.92
CA SER A 155 -13.77 6.42 -3.88
C SER A 155 -12.94 7.51 -3.19
N LEU A 156 -11.69 7.24 -2.82
CA LEU A 156 -10.82 8.21 -2.16
C LEU A 156 -10.50 9.39 -3.08
N LEU A 157 -10.17 9.13 -4.34
CA LEU A 157 -9.92 10.19 -5.34
C LEU A 157 -11.15 11.06 -5.58
N ARG A 158 -12.36 10.47 -5.70
CA ARG A 158 -13.62 11.25 -5.86
C ARG A 158 -14.01 12.06 -4.63
N LEU A 159 -13.50 11.69 -3.45
CA LEU A 159 -13.64 12.49 -2.22
C LEU A 159 -12.58 13.59 -2.10
N GLY A 160 -11.84 13.87 -3.19
CA GLY A 160 -10.84 14.95 -3.24
C GLY A 160 -9.55 14.66 -2.46
N ARG A 161 -9.26 13.38 -2.14
CA ARG A 161 -7.99 13.05 -1.46
C ARG A 161 -6.86 12.99 -2.47
N GLU A 162 -5.78 13.69 -2.15
CA GLU A 162 -4.55 13.60 -2.92
C GLU A 162 -3.93 12.19 -2.76
N PRO A 163 -3.37 11.60 -3.83
CA PRO A 163 -2.86 10.23 -3.80
C PRO A 163 -1.79 9.96 -2.73
N GLN A 164 -1.02 10.97 -2.32
CA GLN A 164 -0.02 10.87 -1.26
C GLN A 164 -0.60 10.98 0.15
N GLU A 165 -1.83 11.50 0.31
CA GLU A 165 -2.47 11.66 1.62
C GLU A 165 -3.05 10.35 2.16
N PHE A 166 -3.11 9.28 1.35
CA PHE A 166 -3.56 7.99 1.83
C PHE A 166 -2.61 6.87 1.43
N VAL A 167 -2.51 5.86 2.30
CA VAL A 167 -1.76 4.65 2.05
C VAL A 167 -2.63 3.42 2.30
N LEU A 168 -2.55 2.46 1.39
CA LEU A 168 -3.29 1.20 1.45
C LEU A 168 -2.33 0.09 1.89
N TRP A 169 -2.74 -0.70 2.88
CA TRP A 169 -1.99 -1.85 3.37
C TRP A 169 -2.93 -2.98 3.76
N ASN A 170 -2.39 -4.14 4.14
CA ASN A 170 -3.18 -5.27 4.64
C ASN A 170 -2.72 -5.68 6.04
N ALA A 171 -3.65 -6.14 6.83
CA ALA A 171 -3.38 -6.71 8.16
C ALA A 171 -2.49 -7.96 8.06
N PHE A 172 -2.72 -8.81 7.06
CA PHE A 172 -1.82 -9.88 6.66
C PHE A 172 -1.13 -9.49 5.34
N PRO A 173 0.20 -9.24 5.34
CA PRO A 173 0.85 -8.61 4.19
C PRO A 173 1.02 -9.52 2.97
N TRP A 174 0.97 -10.85 3.12
CA TRP A 174 1.20 -11.82 2.06
C TRP A 174 -0.11 -12.35 1.46
N HIS A 175 0.00 -13.11 0.36
CA HIS A 175 -1.14 -13.72 -0.30
C HIS A 175 -1.38 -15.14 0.24
N SER A 176 -2.52 -15.36 0.89
CA SER A 176 -3.00 -16.68 1.30
C SER A 176 -3.89 -17.28 0.21
N PHE A 177 -3.49 -18.42 -0.34
CA PHE A 177 -4.19 -19.09 -1.43
C PHE A 177 -4.76 -20.45 -0.99
N ASN A 178 -5.74 -20.95 -1.73
CA ASN A 178 -6.29 -22.30 -1.52
C ASN A 178 -5.43 -23.33 -2.29
N PRO A 179 -4.71 -24.23 -1.60
CA PRO A 179 -3.78 -25.16 -2.26
C PRO A 179 -4.47 -26.14 -3.23
N ARG A 180 -5.80 -26.39 -3.07
CA ARG A 180 -6.55 -27.21 -4.01
C ARG A 180 -6.93 -26.47 -5.29
N ARG A 181 -6.89 -25.13 -5.28
CA ARG A 181 -7.29 -24.27 -6.39
C ARG A 181 -6.11 -23.52 -7.02
N GLY A 182 -4.91 -23.70 -6.48
CA GLY A 182 -3.67 -23.04 -6.96
C GLY A 182 -3.54 -21.57 -6.59
N MET A 183 -2.50 -20.95 -7.13
CA MET A 183 -2.09 -19.57 -6.83
C MET A 183 -3.14 -18.52 -7.21
N LEU A 184 -3.95 -18.78 -8.25
CA LEU A 184 -5.00 -17.84 -8.68
C LEU A 184 -6.29 -18.01 -7.86
N SER A 185 -6.15 -18.15 -6.55
CA SER A 185 -7.26 -18.24 -5.61
C SER A 185 -6.96 -17.45 -4.33
N ASN A 186 -8.00 -17.10 -3.58
CA ASN A 186 -7.86 -16.50 -2.27
C ASN A 186 -8.48 -17.41 -1.21
N ARG A 187 -7.94 -17.38 -0.02
CA ARG A 187 -8.58 -17.82 1.23
C ARG A 187 -8.30 -16.83 2.36
N MET A 188 -9.09 -16.88 3.38
CA MET A 188 -8.81 -16.15 4.61
C MET A 188 -7.53 -16.69 5.27
N PRO A 189 -6.60 -15.84 5.69
CA PRO A 189 -5.46 -16.26 6.50
C PRO A 189 -5.93 -16.92 7.81
N THR A 190 -5.30 -18.04 8.18
CA THR A 190 -5.53 -18.67 9.48
C THR A 190 -5.12 -17.75 10.63
N GLN A 191 -5.58 -18.05 11.86
CA GLN A 191 -5.18 -17.26 13.03
C GLN A 191 -3.66 -17.24 13.22
N LYS A 192 -2.99 -18.40 13.06
CA LYS A 192 -1.52 -18.50 13.15
C LYS A 192 -0.82 -17.62 12.11
N GLU A 193 -1.30 -17.60 10.88
CA GLU A 193 -0.77 -16.73 9.82
C GLU A 193 -0.97 -15.25 10.16
N ARG A 194 -2.18 -14.87 10.61
CA ARG A 194 -2.45 -13.50 11.03
C ARG A 194 -1.53 -13.05 12.16
N SER A 195 -1.33 -13.89 13.18
CA SER A 195 -0.39 -13.59 14.27
C SER A 195 1.05 -13.40 13.75
N ALA A 196 1.50 -14.21 12.78
CA ALA A 196 2.80 -14.01 12.14
C ALA A 196 2.91 -12.68 11.38
N GLY A 197 1.80 -12.16 10.84
CA GLY A 197 1.74 -10.87 10.14
C GLY A 197 1.76 -9.63 11.05
N MET A 198 1.48 -9.78 12.36
CA MET A 198 1.30 -8.66 13.28
C MET A 198 2.52 -7.74 13.40
N SER A 199 3.71 -8.30 13.39
CA SER A 199 4.97 -7.53 13.46
C SER A 199 5.14 -6.62 12.23
N ALA A 200 4.80 -7.12 11.04
CA ALA A 200 4.83 -6.34 9.81
C ALA A 200 3.77 -5.22 9.82
N LEU A 201 2.56 -5.51 10.30
CA LEU A 201 1.50 -4.51 10.45
C LEU A 201 1.92 -3.40 11.41
N LYS A 202 2.47 -3.75 12.58
CA LYS A 202 2.96 -2.79 13.58
C LYS A 202 4.07 -1.90 12.99
N THR A 203 5.04 -2.50 12.30
CA THR A 203 6.13 -1.75 11.65
C THR A 203 5.59 -0.80 10.58
N PHE A 204 4.60 -1.25 9.79
CA PHE A 204 3.96 -0.41 8.78
C PHE A 204 3.25 0.81 9.40
N LEU A 205 2.48 0.61 10.47
CA LEU A 205 1.78 1.71 11.16
C LEU A 205 2.76 2.73 11.76
N ASN A 206 3.91 2.28 12.25
CA ASN A 206 4.96 3.18 12.76
C ASN A 206 5.63 3.99 11.64
N LEU A 207 5.72 3.45 10.42
CA LEU A 207 6.26 4.16 9.24
C LEU A 207 5.31 5.25 8.72
N PHE A 208 4.01 5.08 8.93
CA PHE A 208 2.97 5.97 8.41
C PHE A 208 2.08 6.49 9.55
N PRO A 209 2.60 7.37 10.42
CA PRO A 209 1.74 8.09 11.35
C PRO A 209 0.69 8.87 10.57
N CYS A 210 -0.55 8.86 11.04
CA CYS A 210 -1.68 9.43 10.31
C CYS A 210 -2.79 9.89 11.25
N ASP A 211 -3.69 10.72 10.73
CA ASP A 211 -4.83 11.25 11.50
C ASP A 211 -5.90 10.18 11.73
N LYS A 212 -6.08 9.28 10.73
CA LYS A 212 -7.12 8.23 10.81
C LYS A 212 -6.67 6.90 10.22
N ILE A 213 -7.11 5.84 10.87
CA ILE A 213 -6.95 4.46 10.38
C ILE A 213 -8.33 3.88 10.08
N VAL A 214 -8.48 3.28 8.91
CA VAL A 214 -9.68 2.59 8.47
C VAL A 214 -9.40 1.09 8.34
N ALA A 215 -10.21 0.27 9.01
CA ALA A 215 -10.25 -1.17 8.86
C ALA A 215 -11.32 -1.58 7.84
N LEU A 216 -10.94 -2.23 6.75
CA LEU A 216 -11.86 -2.81 5.77
C LEU A 216 -12.30 -4.21 6.20
N GLY A 217 -13.47 -4.30 6.81
CA GLY A 217 -14.06 -5.57 7.25
C GLY A 217 -13.56 -6.03 8.61
N ASN A 218 -13.90 -7.27 8.95
CA ASN A 218 -13.75 -7.79 10.31
C ASN A 218 -12.31 -8.23 10.64
N VAL A 219 -11.62 -8.83 9.68
CA VAL A 219 -10.26 -9.36 9.89
C VAL A 219 -9.29 -8.22 10.19
N ALA A 220 -9.29 -7.18 9.36
CA ALA A 220 -8.48 -5.98 9.62
C ALA A 220 -8.83 -5.34 10.97
N ALA A 221 -10.12 -5.19 11.28
CA ALA A 221 -10.58 -4.64 12.55
C ALA A 221 -10.09 -5.44 13.76
N SER A 222 -10.14 -6.78 13.70
CA SER A 222 -9.70 -7.62 14.80
C SER A 222 -8.19 -7.50 15.06
N GLN A 223 -7.36 -7.42 13.99
CA GLN A 223 -5.92 -7.28 14.13
C GLN A 223 -5.49 -5.88 14.63
N LEU A 224 -6.18 -4.82 14.20
CA LEU A 224 -5.94 -3.47 14.73
C LEU A 224 -6.34 -3.36 16.21
N LYS A 225 -7.45 -4.01 16.61
CA LYS A 225 -7.86 -4.11 18.01
C LYS A 225 -6.81 -4.84 18.86
N GLU A 226 -6.23 -5.92 18.35
CA GLU A 226 -5.15 -6.67 19.03
C GLU A 226 -3.89 -5.82 19.25
N LEU A 227 -3.64 -4.84 18.36
CA LEU A 227 -2.56 -3.87 18.50
C LEU A 227 -2.92 -2.65 19.39
N ASN A 228 -4.14 -2.59 19.94
CA ASN A 228 -4.66 -1.44 20.68
C ASN A 228 -4.59 -0.12 19.88
N VAL A 229 -4.84 -0.20 18.58
CA VAL A 229 -4.87 0.96 17.69
C VAL A 229 -6.30 1.43 17.51
N GLU A 230 -6.55 2.74 17.60
CA GLU A 230 -7.84 3.34 17.29
C GLU A 230 -8.09 3.33 15.77
N PHE A 231 -9.30 2.94 15.35
CA PHE A 231 -9.66 2.86 13.94
C PHE A 231 -11.17 3.01 13.69
N HIS A 232 -11.51 3.39 12.46
CA HIS A 232 -12.88 3.36 11.95
C HIS A 232 -13.12 2.07 11.18
N ARG A 233 -14.10 1.27 11.60
CA ARG A 233 -14.49 0.07 10.86
C ARG A 233 -15.41 0.42 9.71
N VAL A 234 -15.04 0.01 8.48
CA VAL A 234 -15.80 0.22 7.25
C VAL A 234 -16.08 -1.13 6.59
N ARG A 235 -17.26 -1.27 5.98
CA ARG A 235 -17.65 -2.48 5.25
C ARG A 235 -16.68 -2.73 4.10
N HIS A 236 -16.17 -3.96 3.99
CA HIS A 236 -15.34 -4.36 2.85
C HIS A 236 -16.13 -4.24 1.52
N PRO A 237 -15.55 -3.70 0.44
CA PRO A 237 -16.27 -3.49 -0.83
C PRO A 237 -16.74 -4.77 -1.53
N ALA A 238 -16.08 -5.91 -1.28
CA ALA A 238 -16.45 -7.19 -1.89
C ALA A 238 -17.83 -7.68 -1.45
N SER A 239 -18.37 -8.68 -2.17
CA SER A 239 -19.64 -9.35 -1.85
C SER A 239 -20.80 -8.37 -1.65
N GLY A 240 -21.01 -7.49 -2.62
CA GLY A 240 -22.10 -6.48 -2.60
C GLY A 240 -21.87 -5.28 -1.67
N GLY A 241 -20.74 -5.21 -0.97
CA GLY A 241 -20.45 -4.18 0.03
C GLY A 241 -20.10 -2.79 -0.53
N ALA A 242 -19.96 -2.62 -1.85
CA ALA A 242 -19.45 -1.40 -2.46
C ALA A 242 -20.26 -0.13 -2.14
N LYS A 243 -21.61 -0.22 -2.11
CA LYS A 243 -22.47 0.93 -1.77
C LYS A 243 -22.25 1.38 -0.33
N LEU A 244 -22.29 0.44 0.61
CA LEU A 244 -22.11 0.72 2.03
C LEU A 244 -20.69 1.20 2.33
N PHE A 245 -19.67 0.62 1.68
CA PHE A 245 -18.29 1.12 1.76
C PHE A 245 -18.21 2.60 1.39
N ARG A 246 -18.77 3.01 0.24
CA ARG A 246 -18.73 4.42 -0.21
C ARG A 246 -19.42 5.37 0.76
N GLN A 247 -20.54 4.95 1.35
CA GLN A 247 -21.24 5.76 2.36
C GLN A 247 -20.41 5.92 3.64
N GLN A 248 -19.85 4.83 4.13
CA GLN A 248 -19.08 4.83 5.38
C GLN A 248 -17.74 5.55 5.23
N ILE A 249 -17.01 5.33 4.12
CA ILE A 249 -15.72 6.03 3.90
C ILE A 249 -15.93 7.54 3.74
N LYS A 250 -17.01 7.97 3.07
CA LYS A 250 -17.39 9.39 2.98
C LYS A 250 -17.60 9.99 4.37
N LYS A 251 -18.31 9.30 5.27
CA LYS A 251 -18.52 9.76 6.66
C LYS A 251 -17.18 9.92 7.38
N VAL A 252 -16.31 8.90 7.35
CA VAL A 252 -14.98 8.97 7.98
C VAL A 252 -14.16 10.14 7.43
N MET A 253 -14.27 10.44 6.13
CA MET A 253 -13.50 11.51 5.50
C MET A 253 -14.01 12.92 5.82
N ASN A 254 -15.32 13.08 6.04
CA ASN A 254 -15.89 14.39 6.42
C ASN A 254 -15.40 14.86 7.79
N ASP A 255 -15.01 13.93 8.69
CA ASP A 255 -14.46 14.26 10.01
C ASP A 255 -12.94 14.55 9.96
N LEU A 256 -12.32 14.60 8.77
CA LEU A 256 -10.91 14.93 8.51
C LEU A 256 -10.71 16.40 8.06
N CYS A 257 -11.75 17.23 8.13
CA CYS A 257 -11.68 18.66 7.78
C CYS A 257 -11.39 19.53 9.00
#